data_ee6614cf23cdfe3623559bc759c28c41
#
_entry.id   ee6614cf23cdfe3623559bc759c28c41
#
_cell.length_a   1.000
_cell.length_b   1.000
_cell.length_c   1.000
_cell.angle_alpha   90.00
_cell.angle_beta   90.00
_cell.angle_gamma   90.00
#
_symmetry.space_group_name_H-M   'P 1'
#
loop_
_entity.id
_entity.type
_entity.pdbx_description
1 polymer ?
#
loop_
_entity_poly.entity_id
_entity_poly.type
_entity_poly.pdbx_seq_one_letter_code
_entity_poly.pdbx_strand_id
1 'polypeptide(L)'
;MPPPKLDRDTAEQAIAYVEMALKMGNRPQNVFGVGRSAMEVAAEKALEDGFTASRKALHFRVALAEKYFGLKPDWSLYTPPRYVQPVPRQVLFPASVPNPRAYDPFGERERVLMIGDLHQDPRHPHRVEVLAWAARFGSDRKVGRVVQVGDWGTFDGASFHDKNDTLKARLKPTIKQDLDNQKESLIAFHDNKPADWNPKLDITLGNHENRLHRFENANPETAGMFSNELETNFAQFGWQTRPYGEVMFIQGVGISHHPTNGAGRAFGGKTGPQRAANELTCSFISGHTHAFQHYTSGKIGLVSGVDVMEVGCALPWGEIEDYAVNSITNYWWGLVIVDLMGGRIVSAEKVDMMAIRDMYSDDGADVARLPRLRA
;
A
#
# COMPACT_ATOMS: atom_id res chain seq x y z
N MET A 1 34.13 -13.80 36.73
CA MET A 1 34.89 -14.77 35.94
C MET A 1 35.62 -14.04 34.85
N PRO A 2 36.91 -14.27 34.62
CA PRO A 2 37.56 -13.72 33.46
C PRO A 2 36.88 -14.28 32.19
N PRO A 3 36.74 -13.51 31.11
CA PRO A 3 36.16 -14.02 29.88
C PRO A 3 36.98 -15.21 29.40
N PRO A 4 36.33 -16.23 28.81
CA PRO A 4 37.06 -17.39 28.26
C PRO A 4 38.10 -16.84 27.28
N LYS A 5 39.35 -17.30 27.44
CA LYS A 5 40.45 -16.97 26.51
C LYS A 5 40.05 -17.46 25.12
N LEU A 6 39.64 -16.53 24.25
CA LEU A 6 39.48 -16.84 22.84
C LEU A 6 40.88 -17.07 22.28
N ASP A 7 41.17 -18.29 21.78
CA ASP A 7 42.38 -18.53 21.01
C ASP A 7 42.17 -18.06 19.55
N ARG A 8 43.29 -17.99 18.82
CA ARG A 8 43.29 -17.52 17.45
C ARG A 8 42.49 -18.40 16.50
N ASP A 9 42.59 -19.70 16.68
CA ASP A 9 41.89 -20.68 15.81
C ASP A 9 40.38 -20.59 15.98
N THR A 10 39.92 -20.46 17.21
CA THR A 10 38.49 -20.22 17.51
C THR A 10 38.02 -18.87 16.96
N ALA A 11 38.87 -17.82 16.96
CA ALA A 11 38.55 -16.53 16.37
C ALA A 11 38.44 -16.63 14.86
N GLU A 12 39.38 -17.27 14.17
CA GLU A 12 39.37 -17.51 12.73
C GLU A 12 38.15 -18.33 12.31
N GLN A 13 37.80 -19.37 13.08
CA GLN A 13 36.61 -20.17 12.83
C GLN A 13 35.30 -19.35 12.98
N ALA A 14 35.22 -18.44 13.96
CA ALA A 14 34.08 -17.56 14.12
C ALA A 14 33.90 -16.60 12.91
N ILE A 15 34.99 -16.09 12.36
CA ILE A 15 34.98 -15.27 11.15
C ILE A 15 34.56 -16.11 9.94
N ALA A 16 35.06 -17.35 9.80
CA ALA A 16 34.72 -18.24 8.70
C ALA A 16 33.21 -18.54 8.60
N TYR A 17 32.49 -18.66 9.72
CA TYR A 17 31.03 -18.80 9.72
C TYR A 17 30.33 -17.59 9.08
N VAL A 18 30.79 -16.39 9.38
CA VAL A 18 30.19 -15.15 8.80
C VAL A 18 30.51 -15.06 7.31
N GLU A 19 31.74 -15.36 6.90
CA GLU A 19 32.14 -15.36 5.49
C GLU A 19 31.42 -16.41 4.67
N MET A 20 31.17 -17.60 5.23
CA MET A 20 30.34 -18.61 4.60
C MET A 20 28.92 -18.08 4.34
N ALA A 21 28.30 -17.44 5.32
CA ALA A 21 26.98 -16.86 5.17
C ALA A 21 26.95 -15.72 4.14
N LEU A 22 28.02 -14.90 4.05
CA LEU A 22 28.17 -13.88 3.01
C LEU A 22 28.23 -14.49 1.60
N LYS A 23 29.01 -15.56 1.42
CA LYS A 23 29.11 -16.31 0.14
C LYS A 23 27.77 -16.92 -0.28
N MET A 24 26.90 -17.26 0.67
CA MET A 24 25.54 -17.71 0.43
C MET A 24 24.56 -16.58 0.07
N GLY A 25 25.04 -15.35 -0.07
CA GLY A 25 24.23 -14.19 -0.46
C GLY A 25 23.52 -13.49 0.69
N ASN A 26 23.83 -13.83 1.96
CA ASN A 26 23.26 -13.13 3.10
C ASN A 26 23.98 -11.77 3.30
N ARG A 27 23.20 -10.70 3.47
CA ARG A 27 23.72 -9.34 3.51
C ARG A 27 24.56 -9.03 4.77
N PRO A 28 25.55 -8.14 4.70
CA PRO A 28 26.20 -7.57 5.87
C PRO A 28 25.20 -6.89 6.81
N GLN A 29 25.47 -6.93 8.13
CA GLN A 29 24.53 -6.41 9.14
C GLN A 29 24.20 -4.93 9.00
N ASN A 30 25.13 -4.14 8.49
CA ASN A 30 25.01 -2.69 8.27
C ASN A 30 24.45 -2.29 6.88
N VAL A 31 24.16 -3.29 6.03
CA VAL A 31 23.55 -3.05 4.71
C VAL A 31 22.04 -3.20 4.83
N PHE A 32 21.30 -2.13 4.52
CA PHE A 32 19.83 -2.18 4.46
C PHE A 32 19.39 -3.02 3.25
N GLY A 33 18.45 -3.94 3.46
CA GLY A 33 17.90 -4.78 2.40
C GLY A 33 16.96 -5.85 2.93
N VAL A 34 16.28 -6.52 2.02
CA VAL A 34 15.42 -7.68 2.32
C VAL A 34 16.32 -8.90 2.53
N GLY A 35 15.93 -9.78 3.45
CA GLY A 35 16.66 -11.02 3.78
C GLY A 35 17.40 -10.95 5.11
N ARG A 36 17.86 -12.13 5.54
CA ARG A 36 18.56 -12.29 6.81
C ARG A 36 20.01 -11.77 6.71
N SER A 37 20.52 -11.24 7.81
CA SER A 37 21.92 -10.84 7.84
C SER A 37 22.86 -12.06 7.90
N ALA A 38 24.05 -11.91 7.32
CA ALA A 38 25.08 -12.97 7.38
C ALA A 38 25.43 -13.37 8.82
N MET A 39 25.37 -12.41 9.75
CA MET A 39 25.62 -12.69 11.17
C MET A 39 24.53 -13.55 11.80
N GLU A 40 23.25 -13.36 11.44
CA GLU A 40 22.13 -14.19 11.94
C GLU A 40 22.22 -15.62 11.41
N VAL A 41 22.48 -15.79 10.11
CA VAL A 41 22.62 -17.10 9.48
C VAL A 41 23.84 -17.84 10.02
N ALA A 42 24.97 -17.15 10.14
CA ALA A 42 26.19 -17.68 10.74
C ALA A 42 25.99 -18.14 12.20
N ALA A 43 25.23 -17.35 12.97
CA ALA A 43 24.95 -17.64 14.38
C ALA A 43 24.07 -18.89 14.55
N GLU A 44 23.11 -19.11 13.66
CA GLU A 44 22.30 -20.33 13.64
C GLU A 44 23.14 -21.53 13.27
N LYS A 45 23.91 -21.42 12.18
CA LYS A 45 24.78 -22.53 11.73
C LYS A 45 25.85 -22.93 12.77
N ALA A 46 26.48 -21.94 13.40
CA ALA A 46 27.44 -22.16 14.47
C ALA A 46 26.80 -22.83 15.71
N LEU A 47 25.53 -22.59 15.98
CA LEU A 47 24.76 -23.24 17.03
C LEU A 47 24.43 -24.70 16.64
N GLU A 48 23.96 -24.92 15.41
CA GLU A 48 23.65 -26.24 14.87
C GLU A 48 24.89 -27.18 14.88
N ASP A 49 26.04 -26.63 14.48
CA ASP A 49 27.30 -27.37 14.43
C ASP A 49 27.95 -27.56 15.82
N GLY A 50 27.31 -27.05 16.88
CA GLY A 50 27.84 -27.17 18.26
C GLY A 50 29.05 -26.28 18.55
N PHE A 51 29.43 -25.39 17.60
CA PHE A 51 30.55 -24.45 17.77
C PHE A 51 30.25 -23.40 18.84
N THR A 52 28.99 -22.98 18.99
CA THR A 52 28.55 -22.03 20.03
C THR A 52 27.37 -22.58 20.81
N ALA A 53 27.28 -22.21 22.11
CA ALA A 53 26.15 -22.59 22.97
C ALA A 53 24.92 -21.74 22.80
N SER A 54 25.02 -20.63 22.06
CA SER A 54 23.90 -19.73 21.75
C SER A 54 24.23 -18.82 20.56
N ARG A 55 23.20 -18.30 19.91
CA ARG A 55 23.37 -17.31 18.80
C ARG A 55 24.18 -16.09 19.24
N LYS A 56 23.97 -15.58 20.45
CA LYS A 56 24.72 -14.45 21.00
C LYS A 56 26.20 -14.74 21.17
N ALA A 57 26.57 -16.00 21.41
CA ALA A 57 27.96 -16.39 21.61
C ALA A 57 28.81 -16.19 20.34
N LEU A 58 28.27 -16.38 19.14
CA LEU A 58 29.00 -16.07 17.91
C LEU A 58 29.29 -14.60 17.77
N HIS A 59 28.27 -13.73 17.98
CA HIS A 59 28.46 -12.26 17.95
C HIS A 59 29.58 -11.83 18.89
N PHE A 60 29.62 -12.41 20.08
CA PHE A 60 30.65 -12.10 21.06
C PHE A 60 32.04 -12.58 20.59
N ARG A 61 32.15 -13.78 20.03
CA ARG A 61 33.41 -14.31 19.49
C ARG A 61 33.94 -13.49 18.33
N VAL A 62 33.08 -13.05 17.40
CA VAL A 62 33.46 -12.16 16.29
C VAL A 62 33.97 -10.80 16.80
N ALA A 63 33.28 -10.21 17.78
CA ALA A 63 33.72 -8.95 18.39
C ALA A 63 35.08 -9.09 19.13
N LEU A 64 35.31 -10.23 19.79
CA LEU A 64 36.60 -10.54 20.41
C LEU A 64 37.70 -10.80 19.37
N ALA A 65 37.38 -11.48 18.26
CA ALA A 65 38.32 -11.73 17.16
C ALA A 65 38.83 -10.41 16.58
N GLU A 66 37.95 -9.44 16.37
CA GLU A 66 38.30 -8.09 15.92
C GLU A 66 39.16 -7.37 16.96
N LYS A 67 38.73 -7.38 18.22
CA LYS A 67 39.40 -6.62 19.31
C LYS A 67 40.80 -7.12 19.63
N TYR A 68 41.02 -8.44 19.65
CA TYR A 68 42.27 -9.03 20.17
C TYR A 68 43.20 -9.56 19.06
N PHE A 69 42.66 -9.86 17.88
CA PHE A 69 43.46 -10.42 16.78
C PHE A 69 43.39 -9.57 15.50
N GLY A 70 42.58 -8.50 15.49
CA GLY A 70 42.38 -7.69 14.28
C GLY A 70 41.65 -8.41 13.15
N LEU A 71 41.05 -9.56 13.43
CA LEU A 71 40.38 -10.40 12.44
C LEU A 71 38.96 -9.84 12.19
N LYS A 72 38.64 -9.59 10.92
CA LYS A 72 37.32 -9.10 10.48
C LYS A 72 36.82 -9.98 9.34
N PRO A 73 35.49 -10.19 9.23
CA PRO A 73 34.93 -10.84 8.05
C PRO A 73 35.26 -10.01 6.79
N ASP A 74 35.58 -10.70 5.72
CA ASP A 74 35.73 -10.08 4.41
C ASP A 74 34.34 -9.77 3.82
N TRP A 75 33.88 -8.56 4.02
CA TRP A 75 32.57 -8.10 3.54
C TRP A 75 32.47 -8.04 2.01
N SER A 76 33.61 -8.08 1.28
CA SER A 76 33.61 -8.13 -0.19
C SER A 76 33.12 -9.47 -0.74
N LEU A 77 33.06 -10.49 0.10
CA LEU A 77 32.48 -11.80 -0.24
C LEU A 77 30.96 -11.74 -0.45
N TYR A 78 30.29 -10.70 0.03
CA TYR A 78 28.90 -10.45 -0.27
C TYR A 78 28.74 -9.95 -1.70
N THR A 79 28.21 -10.81 -2.54
CA THR A 79 27.69 -10.37 -3.83
C THR A 79 26.19 -10.10 -3.61
N PRO A 80 25.73 -8.83 -3.64
CA PRO A 80 24.31 -8.58 -3.58
C PRO A 80 23.66 -9.39 -4.69
N PRO A 81 22.54 -10.11 -4.41
CA PRO A 81 21.79 -10.74 -5.49
C PRO A 81 21.65 -9.65 -6.55
N ARG A 82 22.06 -9.96 -7.79
CA ARG A 82 21.83 -9.01 -8.89
C ARG A 82 20.35 -8.69 -8.79
N TYR A 83 20.08 -7.56 -8.19
CA TYR A 83 18.79 -6.94 -8.29
C TYR A 83 18.63 -6.75 -9.79
N VAL A 84 18.05 -7.77 -10.44
CA VAL A 84 17.36 -7.52 -11.69
C VAL A 84 16.30 -6.56 -11.19
N GLN A 85 16.60 -5.24 -11.30
CA GLN A 85 15.55 -4.25 -11.24
C GLN A 85 14.48 -4.89 -12.11
N PRO A 86 13.28 -5.18 -11.58
CA PRO A 86 12.16 -5.42 -12.46
C PRO A 86 12.31 -4.27 -13.44
N VAL A 87 12.66 -4.60 -14.71
CA VAL A 87 12.95 -3.60 -15.75
C VAL A 87 11.90 -2.57 -15.47
N PRO A 88 12.25 -1.32 -15.08
CA PRO A 88 11.21 -0.38 -14.74
C PRO A 88 10.33 -0.52 -15.96
N ARG A 89 9.11 -1.07 -15.82
CA ARG A 89 8.16 -1.01 -16.92
C ARG A 89 8.31 0.44 -17.25
N GLN A 90 9.02 0.73 -18.37
CA GLN A 90 9.13 2.10 -18.80
C GLN A 90 7.70 2.52 -18.69
N VAL A 91 7.41 3.43 -17.74
CA VAL A 91 6.15 4.13 -17.74
C VAL A 91 6.29 4.86 -19.07
N LEU A 92 5.98 4.13 -20.12
CA LEU A 92 5.72 4.69 -21.43
C LEU A 92 4.50 5.52 -21.08
N PHE A 93 4.76 6.76 -20.71
CA PHE A 93 3.72 7.77 -20.79
C PHE A 93 3.14 7.54 -22.17
N PRO A 94 1.92 6.99 -22.28
CA PRO A 94 1.37 6.73 -23.60
C PRO A 94 1.58 8.01 -24.37
N ALA A 95 2.07 7.92 -25.59
CA ALA A 95 2.35 9.09 -26.44
C ALA A 95 1.13 10.02 -26.61
N SER A 96 -0.01 9.60 -26.09
CA SER A 96 -1.29 10.29 -26.01
C SER A 96 -1.61 10.87 -24.63
N VAL A 97 -0.66 10.95 -23.68
CA VAL A 97 -0.95 11.76 -22.48
C VAL A 97 -1.16 13.19 -22.99
N PRO A 98 -2.39 13.72 -22.90
CA PRO A 98 -2.63 15.08 -23.29
C PRO A 98 -1.63 15.94 -22.50
N ASN A 99 -0.93 16.85 -23.17
CA ASN A 99 -0.02 17.74 -22.50
C ASN A 99 -0.74 18.31 -21.26
N PRO A 100 -0.37 17.94 -20.01
CA PRO A 100 -1.09 18.37 -18.82
C PRO A 100 -1.07 19.88 -18.65
N ARG A 101 -0.27 20.57 -19.46
CA ARG A 101 -0.20 22.03 -19.54
C ARG A 101 -1.22 22.64 -20.51
N ALA A 102 -1.83 21.84 -21.36
CA ALA A 102 -2.85 22.33 -22.27
C ALA A 102 -4.21 22.33 -21.54
N TYR A 103 -4.48 23.39 -20.79
CA TYR A 103 -5.82 23.66 -20.30
C TYR A 103 -6.73 23.90 -21.51
N ASP A 104 -7.63 22.97 -21.76
CA ASP A 104 -8.72 23.15 -22.70
C ASP A 104 -9.99 23.53 -21.90
N PRO A 105 -10.36 24.82 -21.88
CA PRO A 105 -11.55 25.26 -21.16
C PRO A 105 -12.84 24.72 -21.78
N PHE A 106 -12.77 24.17 -22.99
CA PHE A 106 -13.89 23.57 -23.71
C PHE A 106 -13.78 22.04 -23.77
N GLY A 107 -12.83 21.46 -23.03
CA GLY A 107 -12.63 20.01 -22.92
C GLY A 107 -13.90 19.32 -22.40
N GLU A 108 -14.01 18.03 -22.73
CA GLU A 108 -15.13 17.22 -22.27
C GLU A 108 -15.09 17.10 -20.73
N ARG A 109 -16.25 17.34 -20.08
CA ARG A 109 -16.39 17.17 -18.63
C ARG A 109 -16.69 15.72 -18.31
N GLU A 110 -15.90 15.11 -17.45
CA GLU A 110 -16.11 13.75 -16.97
C GLU A 110 -16.46 13.75 -15.49
N ARG A 111 -17.62 13.18 -15.15
CA ARG A 111 -18.09 13.04 -13.76
C ARG A 111 -17.70 11.70 -13.22
N VAL A 112 -16.95 11.68 -12.12
CA VAL A 112 -16.30 10.51 -11.57
C VAL A 112 -16.65 10.34 -10.08
N LEU A 113 -17.06 9.12 -9.69
CA LEU A 113 -17.13 8.74 -8.29
C LEU A 113 -15.74 8.25 -7.86
N MET A 114 -15.17 8.91 -6.87
CA MET A 114 -13.94 8.51 -6.21
C MET A 114 -14.26 7.73 -4.94
N ILE A 115 -13.75 6.51 -4.84
CA ILE A 115 -13.85 5.66 -3.67
C ILE A 115 -12.46 5.61 -3.04
N GLY A 116 -12.33 6.10 -1.81
CA GLY A 116 -11.10 6.05 -1.02
C GLY A 116 -10.77 4.64 -0.54
N ASP A 117 -9.81 4.55 0.34
CA ASP A 117 -9.32 3.32 0.93
C ASP A 117 -10.48 2.53 1.59
N LEU A 118 -10.69 1.28 1.17
CA LEU A 118 -11.81 0.43 1.60
C LEU A 118 -11.40 -0.54 2.71
N HIS A 119 -10.16 -1.00 2.69
CA HIS A 119 -9.63 -1.99 3.63
C HIS A 119 -10.60 -3.12 3.93
N GLN A 120 -11.16 -3.73 2.88
CA GLN A 120 -12.00 -4.92 3.03
C GLN A 120 -11.21 -6.01 3.78
N ASP A 121 -11.86 -6.59 4.80
CA ASP A 121 -11.18 -7.48 5.74
C ASP A 121 -12.14 -8.63 6.13
N PRO A 122 -11.72 -9.90 6.01
CA PRO A 122 -12.55 -11.04 6.41
C PRO A 122 -13.00 -10.98 7.88
N ARG A 123 -12.28 -10.25 8.72
CA ARG A 123 -12.63 -10.05 10.14
C ARG A 123 -13.74 -9.00 10.34
N HIS A 124 -14.00 -8.19 9.31
CA HIS A 124 -14.98 -7.10 9.29
C HIS A 124 -15.95 -7.21 8.09
N PRO A 125 -16.71 -8.31 7.99
CA PRO A 125 -17.54 -8.60 6.80
C PRO A 125 -18.60 -7.53 6.51
N HIS A 126 -19.00 -6.73 7.50
CA HIS A 126 -19.94 -5.62 7.33
C HIS A 126 -19.40 -4.48 6.45
N ARG A 127 -18.08 -4.39 6.23
CA ARG A 127 -17.47 -3.38 5.35
C ARG A 127 -17.91 -3.51 3.90
N VAL A 128 -18.37 -4.71 3.47
CA VAL A 128 -18.87 -4.91 2.09
C VAL A 128 -20.12 -4.09 1.79
N GLU A 129 -20.92 -3.73 2.77
CA GLU A 129 -22.12 -2.92 2.61
C GLU A 129 -21.84 -1.55 2.00
N VAL A 130 -20.67 -0.96 2.32
CA VAL A 130 -20.24 0.32 1.75
C VAL A 130 -20.18 0.27 0.22
N LEU A 131 -19.79 -0.87 -0.35
CA LEU A 131 -19.73 -1.03 -1.80
C LEU A 131 -21.11 -1.15 -2.44
N ALA A 132 -22.07 -1.78 -1.75
CA ALA A 132 -23.47 -1.77 -2.17
C ALA A 132 -24.03 -0.34 -2.20
N TRP A 133 -23.75 0.44 -1.16
CA TRP A 133 -24.17 1.86 -1.11
C TRP A 133 -23.47 2.70 -2.18
N ALA A 134 -22.15 2.49 -2.39
CA ALA A 134 -21.38 3.21 -3.42
C ALA A 134 -21.94 2.98 -4.83
N ALA A 135 -22.38 1.74 -5.14
CA ALA A 135 -22.99 1.41 -6.42
C ALA A 135 -24.31 2.18 -6.63
N ARG A 136 -25.19 2.18 -5.63
CA ARG A 136 -26.47 2.93 -5.68
C ARG A 136 -26.21 4.43 -5.76
N PHE A 137 -25.31 4.96 -4.93
CA PHE A 137 -24.97 6.38 -4.90
C PHE A 137 -24.40 6.87 -6.24
N GLY A 138 -23.44 6.12 -6.83
CA GLY A 138 -22.87 6.47 -8.13
C GLY A 138 -23.90 6.49 -9.25
N SER A 139 -24.84 5.55 -9.23
CA SER A 139 -25.96 5.50 -10.18
C SER A 139 -26.90 6.70 -10.03
N ASP A 140 -27.33 7.03 -8.82
CA ASP A 140 -28.24 8.17 -8.55
C ASP A 140 -27.60 9.50 -8.94
N ARG A 141 -26.28 9.61 -8.81
CA ARG A 141 -25.50 10.79 -9.23
C ARG A 141 -25.12 10.77 -10.71
N LYS A 142 -25.51 9.72 -11.45
CA LYS A 142 -25.28 9.55 -12.89
C LYS A 142 -23.81 9.74 -13.27
N VAL A 143 -22.91 9.14 -12.49
CA VAL A 143 -21.48 9.21 -12.80
C VAL A 143 -21.16 8.31 -14.00
N GLY A 144 -20.28 8.76 -14.89
CA GLY A 144 -19.83 8.01 -16.06
C GLY A 144 -18.66 7.08 -15.77
N ARG A 145 -18.02 7.25 -14.61
CA ARG A 145 -16.85 6.48 -14.19
C ARG A 145 -16.80 6.35 -12.68
N VAL A 146 -16.33 5.20 -12.22
CA VAL A 146 -15.98 4.95 -10.81
C VAL A 146 -14.48 4.67 -10.76
N VAL A 147 -13.78 5.31 -9.85
CA VAL A 147 -12.36 5.06 -9.58
C VAL A 147 -12.17 4.76 -8.10
N GLN A 148 -11.63 3.60 -7.82
CA GLN A 148 -11.14 3.25 -6.49
C GLN A 148 -9.63 3.51 -6.45
N VAL A 149 -9.17 4.26 -5.44
CA VAL A 149 -7.80 4.80 -5.41
C VAL A 149 -6.78 3.91 -4.69
N GLY A 150 -7.04 2.62 -4.56
CA GLY A 150 -6.15 1.63 -3.91
C GLY A 150 -6.54 1.31 -2.48
N ASP A 151 -5.86 0.29 -1.94
CA ASP A 151 -6.18 -0.29 -0.65
C ASP A 151 -7.64 -0.78 -0.58
N TRP A 152 -8.03 -1.57 -1.60
CA TRP A 152 -9.33 -2.24 -1.63
C TRP A 152 -9.49 -3.21 -0.46
N GLY A 153 -8.45 -4.02 -0.22
CA GLY A 153 -8.41 -4.97 0.89
C GLY A 153 -7.25 -4.71 1.85
N THR A 154 -7.31 -5.29 3.04
CA THR A 154 -6.20 -5.22 3.99
C THR A 154 -5.02 -6.08 3.56
N PHE A 155 -5.27 -7.24 2.94
CA PHE A 155 -4.26 -8.22 2.54
C PHE A 155 -3.24 -8.50 3.66
N ASP A 156 -3.74 -8.60 4.89
CA ASP A 156 -2.91 -8.83 6.07
C ASP A 156 -2.25 -10.21 6.04
N GLY A 157 -2.85 -11.19 5.37
CA GLY A 157 -2.26 -12.51 5.17
C GLY A 157 -0.89 -12.47 4.50
N ALA A 158 -0.66 -11.47 3.63
CA ALA A 158 0.61 -11.24 2.95
C ALA A 158 1.53 -10.23 3.64
N SER A 159 1.13 -9.67 4.80
CA SER A 159 1.89 -8.63 5.50
C SER A 159 3.08 -9.20 6.28
N PHE A 160 4.24 -8.55 6.19
CA PHE A 160 5.46 -8.86 6.95
C PHE A 160 5.64 -7.98 8.21
N HIS A 161 4.66 -7.13 8.52
CA HIS A 161 4.83 -6.13 9.58
C HIS A 161 4.68 -6.69 11.00
N ASP A 162 3.97 -7.80 11.16
CA ASP A 162 3.75 -8.37 12.48
C ASP A 162 4.84 -9.40 12.82
N LYS A 163 5.27 -9.38 14.09
CA LYS A 163 6.20 -10.39 14.58
C LYS A 163 5.50 -11.74 14.67
N ASN A 164 6.13 -12.79 14.15
CA ASN A 164 5.56 -14.13 13.99
C ASN A 164 5.03 -14.81 15.28
N ASP A 165 5.43 -14.31 16.45
CA ASP A 165 5.07 -14.86 17.77
C ASP A 165 3.95 -14.09 18.47
N THR A 166 3.41 -13.02 17.85
CA THR A 166 2.34 -12.21 18.44
C THR A 166 0.96 -12.82 18.21
N LEU A 167 0.01 -12.54 19.13
CA LEU A 167 -1.39 -12.93 18.96
C LEU A 167 -1.97 -12.35 17.66
N LYS A 168 -1.62 -11.12 17.32
CA LYS A 168 -2.04 -10.46 16.09
C LYS A 168 -1.62 -11.25 14.84
N ALA A 169 -0.36 -11.74 14.80
CA ALA A 169 0.12 -12.56 13.70
C ALA A 169 -0.63 -13.91 13.59
N ARG A 170 -1.04 -14.48 14.73
CA ARG A 170 -1.79 -15.75 14.77
C ARG A 170 -3.24 -15.60 14.33
N LEU A 171 -3.82 -14.42 14.47
CA LEU A 171 -5.19 -14.10 14.12
C LEU A 171 -5.32 -13.50 12.71
N LYS A 172 -4.22 -13.40 11.96
CA LYS A 172 -4.27 -12.93 10.57
C LYS A 172 -5.13 -13.85 9.71
N PRO A 173 -5.89 -13.27 8.77
CA PRO A 173 -6.48 -14.05 7.71
C PRO A 173 -5.39 -14.71 6.86
N THR A 174 -5.73 -15.77 6.17
CA THR A 174 -4.90 -16.29 5.09
C THR A 174 -5.03 -15.41 3.85
N ILE A 175 -4.03 -15.42 2.97
CA ILE A 175 -4.12 -14.70 1.68
C ILE A 175 -5.36 -15.12 0.90
N LYS A 176 -5.74 -16.40 0.97
CA LYS A 176 -6.94 -16.89 0.30
C LYS A 176 -8.22 -16.25 0.87
N GLN A 177 -8.31 -16.11 2.18
CA GLN A 177 -9.45 -15.42 2.82
C GLN A 177 -9.51 -13.95 2.43
N ASP A 178 -8.37 -13.26 2.31
CA ASP A 178 -8.30 -11.88 1.82
C ASP A 178 -8.82 -11.78 0.38
N LEU A 179 -8.42 -12.70 -0.52
CA LEU A 179 -8.87 -12.73 -1.92
C LEU A 179 -10.36 -13.12 -2.05
N ASP A 180 -10.86 -14.04 -1.22
CA ASP A 180 -12.28 -14.39 -1.19
C ASP A 180 -13.12 -13.19 -0.73
N ASN A 181 -12.66 -12.46 0.28
CA ASN A 181 -13.32 -11.25 0.76
C ASN A 181 -13.30 -10.12 -0.28
N GLN A 182 -12.21 -9.98 -1.03
CA GLN A 182 -12.16 -9.06 -2.18
C GLN A 182 -13.26 -9.41 -3.19
N LYS A 183 -13.42 -10.70 -3.50
CA LYS A 183 -14.43 -11.16 -4.45
C LYS A 183 -15.85 -10.92 -3.94
N GLU A 184 -16.13 -11.18 -2.66
CA GLU A 184 -17.41 -10.88 -2.03
C GLU A 184 -17.75 -9.39 -2.13
N SER A 185 -16.79 -8.54 -1.88
CA SER A 185 -16.95 -7.08 -1.96
C SER A 185 -17.20 -6.60 -3.39
N LEU A 186 -16.58 -7.21 -4.40
CA LEU A 186 -16.87 -6.98 -5.81
C LEU A 186 -18.29 -7.41 -6.19
N ILE A 187 -18.75 -8.56 -5.69
CA ILE A 187 -20.13 -9.04 -5.85
C ILE A 187 -21.10 -8.04 -5.24
N ALA A 188 -20.83 -7.55 -4.03
CA ALA A 188 -21.70 -6.57 -3.37
C ALA A 188 -21.87 -5.29 -4.19
N PHE A 189 -20.81 -4.78 -4.81
CA PHE A 189 -20.91 -3.64 -5.73
C PHE A 189 -21.77 -3.98 -6.95
N HIS A 190 -21.51 -5.12 -7.60
CA HIS A 190 -22.16 -5.50 -8.85
C HIS A 190 -23.65 -5.85 -8.67
N ASP A 191 -24.01 -6.56 -7.62
CA ASP A 191 -25.40 -6.95 -7.34
C ASP A 191 -26.28 -5.74 -6.99
N ASN A 192 -25.67 -4.67 -6.50
CA ASN A 192 -26.36 -3.41 -6.18
C ASN A 192 -26.24 -2.35 -7.27
N LYS A 193 -25.51 -2.64 -8.33
CA LYS A 193 -25.41 -1.76 -9.51
C LYS A 193 -26.67 -1.91 -10.37
N PRO A 194 -27.48 -0.84 -10.60
CA PRO A 194 -28.59 -0.91 -11.51
C PRO A 194 -28.18 -1.36 -12.92
N ALA A 195 -29.01 -2.18 -13.56
CA ALA A 195 -28.67 -2.81 -14.83
C ALA A 195 -28.48 -1.82 -16.01
N ASP A 196 -29.12 -0.65 -15.93
CA ASP A 196 -29.05 0.43 -16.89
C ASP A 196 -27.89 1.39 -16.66
N TRP A 197 -27.17 1.26 -15.53
CA TRP A 197 -26.00 2.07 -15.22
C TRP A 197 -24.70 1.30 -15.52
N ASN A 198 -23.95 1.73 -16.53
CA ASN A 198 -22.73 1.09 -17.00
C ASN A 198 -21.54 2.07 -17.00
N PRO A 199 -21.02 2.45 -15.82
CA PRO A 199 -19.87 3.32 -15.72
C PRO A 199 -18.60 2.57 -16.14
N LYS A 200 -17.56 3.32 -16.52
CA LYS A 200 -16.19 2.79 -16.56
C LYS A 200 -15.73 2.51 -15.12
N LEU A 201 -15.10 1.37 -14.89
CA LEU A 201 -14.62 0.95 -13.57
C LEU A 201 -13.10 0.85 -13.59
N ASP A 202 -12.43 1.66 -12.80
CA ASP A 202 -10.97 1.67 -12.70
C ASP A 202 -10.51 1.58 -11.24
N ILE A 203 -9.38 0.93 -11.03
CA ILE A 203 -8.68 0.88 -9.74
C ILE A 203 -7.18 1.13 -9.92
N THR A 204 -6.60 1.97 -9.09
CA THR A 204 -5.15 2.06 -8.92
C THR A 204 -4.76 1.24 -7.71
N LEU A 205 -3.96 0.17 -7.90
CA LEU A 205 -3.58 -0.70 -6.79
C LEU A 205 -2.80 0.07 -5.71
N GLY A 206 -3.11 -0.17 -4.45
CA GLY A 206 -2.49 0.48 -3.31
C GLY A 206 -1.32 -0.32 -2.73
N ASN A 207 -0.80 0.16 -1.62
CA ASN A 207 0.32 -0.51 -0.95
C ASN A 207 -0.12 -1.82 -0.26
N HIS A 208 -1.40 -2.00 0.02
CA HIS A 208 -1.95 -3.24 0.56
C HIS A 208 -2.05 -4.32 -0.51
N GLU A 209 -2.54 -4.04 -1.71
CA GLU A 209 -2.48 -4.97 -2.85
C GLU A 209 -1.02 -5.33 -3.17
N ASN A 210 -0.10 -4.37 -3.10
CA ASN A 210 1.32 -4.62 -3.33
C ASN A 210 1.98 -5.55 -2.30
N ARG A 211 1.31 -5.84 -1.16
CA ARG A 211 1.75 -6.88 -0.21
C ARG A 211 1.81 -8.25 -0.87
N LEU A 212 0.87 -8.56 -1.77
CA LEU A 212 0.85 -9.84 -2.50
C LEU A 212 2.10 -9.99 -3.37
N HIS A 213 2.43 -8.96 -4.17
CA HIS A 213 3.66 -8.97 -4.98
C HIS A 213 4.92 -9.07 -4.12
N ARG A 214 4.96 -8.38 -2.99
CA ARG A 214 6.10 -8.47 -2.06
C ARG A 214 6.21 -9.85 -1.43
N PHE A 215 5.07 -10.47 -1.09
CA PHE A 215 5.03 -11.83 -0.57
C PHE A 215 5.55 -12.82 -1.60
N GLU A 216 5.08 -12.77 -2.84
CA GLU A 216 5.53 -13.63 -3.94
C GLU A 216 7.02 -13.42 -4.25
N ASN A 217 7.52 -12.19 -4.23
CA ASN A 217 8.95 -11.92 -4.38
C ASN A 217 9.81 -12.54 -3.26
N ALA A 218 9.27 -12.64 -2.06
CA ALA A 218 9.95 -13.28 -0.93
C ALA A 218 9.80 -14.80 -0.92
N ASN A 219 8.80 -15.35 -1.63
CA ASN A 219 8.47 -16.76 -1.76
C ASN A 219 8.31 -17.12 -3.24
N PRO A 220 9.42 -17.25 -4.00
CA PRO A 220 9.38 -17.37 -5.48
C PRO A 220 8.54 -18.53 -6.00
N GLU A 221 8.35 -19.59 -5.20
CA GLU A 221 7.48 -20.73 -5.51
C GLU A 221 5.99 -20.35 -5.65
N THR A 222 5.61 -19.19 -5.12
CA THR A 222 4.23 -18.66 -5.21
C THR A 222 4.07 -17.59 -6.29
N ALA A 223 5.09 -17.37 -7.12
CA ALA A 223 5.11 -16.28 -8.10
C ALA A 223 3.86 -16.28 -9.00
N GLY A 224 3.10 -15.19 -8.96
CA GLY A 224 1.87 -14.99 -9.73
C GLY A 224 0.64 -15.73 -9.20
N MET A 225 0.73 -16.50 -8.11
CA MET A 225 -0.44 -17.23 -7.60
C MET A 225 -1.52 -16.27 -7.09
N PHE A 226 -1.13 -15.33 -6.24
CA PHE A 226 -2.05 -14.44 -5.54
C PHE A 226 -2.29 -13.13 -6.29
N SER A 227 -1.23 -12.57 -6.85
CA SER A 227 -1.33 -11.34 -7.63
C SER A 227 -2.17 -11.52 -8.91
N ASN A 228 -2.03 -12.66 -9.61
CA ASN A 228 -2.88 -12.95 -10.77
C ASN A 228 -4.33 -13.22 -10.38
N GLU A 229 -4.59 -13.86 -9.22
CA GLU A 229 -5.94 -14.06 -8.72
C GLU A 229 -6.60 -12.72 -8.37
N LEU A 230 -5.87 -11.81 -7.70
CA LEU A 230 -6.32 -10.44 -7.43
C LEU A 230 -6.77 -9.73 -8.70
N GLU A 231 -5.88 -9.69 -9.72
CA GLU A 231 -6.17 -9.00 -10.98
C GLU A 231 -7.31 -9.68 -11.75
N THR A 232 -7.38 -11.01 -11.72
CA THR A 232 -8.45 -11.78 -12.35
C THR A 232 -9.80 -11.49 -11.71
N ASN A 233 -9.86 -11.38 -10.38
CA ASN A 233 -11.08 -11.02 -9.69
C ASN A 233 -11.58 -9.64 -10.14
N PHE A 234 -10.72 -8.62 -10.21
CA PHE A 234 -11.10 -7.31 -10.72
C PHE A 234 -11.58 -7.37 -12.17
N ALA A 235 -10.83 -8.05 -13.04
CA ALA A 235 -11.16 -8.17 -14.48
C ALA A 235 -12.50 -8.87 -14.72
N GLN A 236 -12.83 -9.92 -13.96
CA GLN A 236 -14.12 -10.63 -14.04
C GLN A 236 -15.33 -9.72 -13.80
N PHE A 237 -15.16 -8.69 -13.01
CA PHE A 237 -16.18 -7.68 -12.71
C PHE A 237 -16.01 -6.39 -13.53
N GLY A 238 -15.17 -6.40 -14.57
CA GLY A 238 -15.00 -5.27 -15.49
C GLY A 238 -14.18 -4.11 -14.97
N TRP A 239 -13.50 -4.28 -13.83
CA TRP A 239 -12.56 -3.28 -13.31
C TRP A 239 -11.24 -3.34 -14.06
N GLN A 240 -10.73 -2.17 -14.46
CA GLN A 240 -9.41 -2.04 -15.06
C GLN A 240 -8.40 -1.66 -13.98
N THR A 241 -7.42 -2.53 -13.76
CA THR A 241 -6.37 -2.32 -12.77
C THR A 241 -5.22 -1.48 -13.32
N ARG A 242 -4.64 -0.65 -12.45
CA ARG A 242 -3.34 0.01 -12.67
C ARG A 242 -2.38 -0.46 -11.58
N PRO A 243 -1.20 -0.94 -11.93
CA PRO A 243 -0.19 -1.40 -10.97
C PRO A 243 0.12 -0.35 -9.91
N TYR A 244 0.52 -0.80 -8.71
CA TYR A 244 0.96 0.08 -7.65
C TYR A 244 2.09 1.00 -8.11
N GLY A 245 1.92 2.30 -7.84
CA GLY A 245 2.86 3.34 -8.24
C GLY A 245 2.68 3.86 -9.68
N GLU A 246 1.80 3.25 -10.48
CA GLU A 246 1.45 3.77 -11.80
C GLU A 246 0.38 4.86 -11.68
N VAL A 247 0.54 5.94 -12.43
CA VAL A 247 -0.41 7.06 -12.46
C VAL A 247 -1.35 6.90 -13.64
N MET A 248 -2.64 6.88 -13.36
CA MET A 248 -3.70 6.95 -14.37
C MET A 248 -4.03 8.42 -14.63
N PHE A 249 -4.41 8.76 -15.87
CA PHE A 249 -4.86 10.10 -16.21
C PHE A 249 -6.29 10.09 -16.71
N ILE A 250 -7.14 10.94 -16.11
CA ILE A 250 -8.50 11.20 -16.54
C ILE A 250 -8.63 12.72 -16.78
N GLN A 251 -9.00 13.12 -17.99
CA GLN A 251 -9.11 14.54 -18.38
C GLN A 251 -7.87 15.36 -17.99
N GLY A 252 -6.65 14.76 -18.02
CA GLY A 252 -5.39 15.41 -17.65
C GLY A 252 -5.12 15.52 -16.16
N VAL A 253 -5.98 14.99 -15.29
CA VAL A 253 -5.76 14.86 -13.85
C VAL A 253 -5.13 13.52 -13.56
N GLY A 254 -3.99 13.50 -12.85
CA GLY A 254 -3.32 12.28 -12.42
C GLY A 254 -4.05 11.63 -11.24
N ILE A 255 -4.14 10.32 -11.24
CA ILE A 255 -4.77 9.54 -10.17
C ILE A 255 -3.90 8.34 -9.87
N SER A 256 -3.55 8.15 -8.61
CA SER A 256 -2.95 6.91 -8.08
C SER A 256 -3.23 6.81 -6.59
N HIS A 257 -2.89 5.66 -5.99
CA HIS A 257 -3.06 5.49 -4.54
C HIS A 257 -2.39 6.61 -3.73
N HIS A 258 -1.16 6.97 -4.08
CA HIS A 258 -0.48 8.16 -3.57
C HIS A 258 0.55 8.69 -4.58
N PRO A 259 0.73 10.01 -4.68
CA PRO A 259 1.87 10.57 -5.39
C PRO A 259 3.16 10.38 -4.59
N THR A 260 4.29 10.26 -5.29
CA THR A 260 5.61 10.14 -4.68
C THR A 260 6.47 11.36 -5.00
N ASN A 261 7.32 11.76 -4.06
CA ASN A 261 8.34 12.78 -4.29
C ASN A 261 9.53 12.22 -5.09
N GLY A 262 10.49 13.08 -5.42
CA GLY A 262 11.69 12.69 -6.16
C GLY A 262 12.56 11.61 -5.49
N ALA A 263 12.36 11.31 -4.21
CA ALA A 263 13.00 10.22 -3.48
C ALA A 263 12.14 8.93 -3.43
N GLY A 264 11.03 8.87 -4.16
CA GLY A 264 10.11 7.72 -4.19
C GLY A 264 9.27 7.54 -2.91
N ARG A 265 9.14 8.57 -2.08
CA ARG A 265 8.34 8.52 -0.85
C ARG A 265 7.00 9.19 -1.05
N ALA A 266 5.94 8.60 -0.48
CA ALA A 266 4.61 9.20 -0.48
C ALA A 266 4.61 10.58 0.20
N PHE A 267 3.81 11.49 -0.34
CA PHE A 267 3.47 12.72 0.35
C PHE A 267 2.42 12.41 1.40
N GLY A 268 2.78 12.39 2.65
CA GLY A 268 1.88 12.07 3.76
C GLY A 268 1.81 13.16 4.82
N GLY A 269 0.92 12.96 5.80
CA GLY A 269 0.72 13.84 6.93
C GLY A 269 -0.12 15.09 6.59
N LYS A 270 -0.27 15.99 7.59
CA LYS A 270 -1.19 17.14 7.51
C LYS A 270 -0.94 18.10 6.35
N THR A 271 0.27 18.13 5.78
CA THR A 271 0.64 19.03 4.68
C THR A 271 0.97 18.27 3.39
N GLY A 272 0.57 16.99 3.31
CA GLY A 272 0.81 16.13 2.15
C GLY A 272 0.38 16.77 0.84
N PRO A 273 -0.90 17.12 0.66
CA PRO A 273 -1.41 17.72 -0.57
C PRO A 273 -0.76 19.06 -0.91
N GLN A 274 -0.45 19.89 0.10
CA GLN A 274 0.25 21.16 -0.13
C GLN A 274 1.64 20.95 -0.72
N ARG A 275 2.42 20.00 -0.15
CA ARG A 275 3.75 19.67 -0.67
C ARG A 275 3.66 19.06 -2.06
N ALA A 276 2.73 18.12 -2.27
CA ALA A 276 2.49 17.51 -3.57
C ALA A 276 2.11 18.57 -4.61
N ALA A 277 1.18 19.48 -4.31
CA ALA A 277 0.78 20.55 -5.22
C ALA A 277 1.94 21.49 -5.58
N ASN A 278 2.90 21.69 -4.66
CA ASN A 278 4.08 22.50 -4.94
C ASN A 278 5.09 21.80 -5.87
N GLU A 279 5.19 20.47 -5.81
CA GLU A 279 6.16 19.67 -6.58
C GLU A 279 5.58 19.16 -7.91
N LEU A 280 4.31 18.76 -7.93
CA LEU A 280 3.68 18.21 -9.12
C LEU A 280 3.42 19.27 -10.20
N THR A 281 3.37 18.81 -11.45
CA THR A 281 3.11 19.65 -12.62
C THR A 281 1.71 19.48 -13.21
N CYS A 282 0.90 18.59 -12.64
CA CYS A 282 -0.50 18.35 -12.99
C CYS A 282 -1.34 18.22 -11.73
N SER A 283 -2.65 18.46 -11.85
CA SER A 283 -3.57 18.19 -10.76
C SER A 283 -3.63 16.70 -10.46
N PHE A 284 -3.90 16.34 -9.19
CA PHE A 284 -3.76 14.96 -8.74
C PHE A 284 -4.81 14.59 -7.69
N ILE A 285 -5.31 13.35 -7.77
CA ILE A 285 -6.23 12.78 -6.78
C ILE A 285 -5.63 11.49 -6.22
N SER A 286 -5.72 11.29 -4.91
CA SER A 286 -5.16 10.13 -4.21
C SER A 286 -5.95 9.74 -2.96
N GLY A 287 -5.63 8.57 -2.38
CA GLY A 287 -6.05 8.06 -1.08
C GLY A 287 -4.91 8.02 -0.06
N HIS A 288 -4.71 6.85 0.57
CA HIS A 288 -3.59 6.47 1.43
C HIS A 288 -3.58 7.07 2.84
N THR A 289 -3.87 8.35 3.00
CA THR A 289 -3.82 9.00 4.33
C THR A 289 -5.12 8.90 5.10
N HIS A 290 -6.18 8.39 4.47
CA HIS A 290 -7.55 8.33 4.97
C HIS A 290 -8.14 9.72 5.30
N ALA A 291 -7.43 10.80 4.99
CA ALA A 291 -7.88 12.16 5.21
C ALA A 291 -8.57 12.72 3.96
N PHE A 292 -9.58 13.54 4.14
CA PHE A 292 -10.03 14.40 3.05
C PHE A 292 -9.28 15.73 3.13
N GLN A 293 -8.48 16.01 2.11
CA GLN A 293 -7.74 17.26 1.99
C GLN A 293 -7.77 17.73 0.55
N HIS A 294 -7.88 19.03 0.34
CA HIS A 294 -7.80 19.64 -0.99
C HIS A 294 -6.95 20.91 -0.91
N TYR A 295 -5.96 20.99 -1.77
CA TYR A 295 -5.06 22.15 -1.82
C TYR A 295 -4.75 22.52 -3.27
N THR A 296 -4.77 23.83 -3.55
CA THR A 296 -4.43 24.41 -4.86
C THR A 296 -3.15 25.23 -4.73
N SER A 297 -2.15 24.94 -5.57
CA SER A 297 -0.92 25.73 -5.69
C SER A 297 -0.90 26.50 -7.01
N GLY A 298 -0.77 27.82 -6.93
CA GLY A 298 -0.54 28.65 -8.12
C GLY A 298 0.81 28.32 -8.76
N LYS A 299 0.84 28.25 -10.09
CA LYS A 299 2.06 27.99 -10.88
C LYS A 299 2.22 29.08 -11.92
N ILE A 300 3.45 29.60 -12.08
CA ILE A 300 3.76 30.54 -13.18
C ILE A 300 3.50 29.83 -14.52
N GLY A 301 2.73 30.46 -15.37
CA GLY A 301 2.39 29.93 -16.70
C GLY A 301 1.20 28.97 -16.74
N LEU A 302 0.55 28.68 -15.59
CA LEU A 302 -0.72 27.97 -15.52
C LEU A 302 -1.83 28.92 -15.07
N VAL A 303 -2.92 28.97 -15.83
CA VAL A 303 -4.07 29.85 -15.54
C VAL A 303 -4.76 29.45 -14.22
N SER A 304 -4.76 28.17 -13.89
CA SER A 304 -5.55 27.59 -12.80
C SER A 304 -4.74 27.00 -11.65
N GLY A 305 -3.39 26.94 -11.76
CA GLY A 305 -2.58 26.23 -10.77
C GLY A 305 -2.69 24.70 -10.86
N VAL A 306 -2.26 24.03 -9.81
CA VAL A 306 -2.30 22.57 -9.63
C VAL A 306 -3.15 22.26 -8.40
N ASP A 307 -4.20 21.46 -8.59
CA ASP A 307 -5.07 20.98 -7.52
C ASP A 307 -4.59 19.60 -7.06
N VAL A 308 -4.43 19.38 -5.75
CA VAL A 308 -4.18 18.06 -5.18
C VAL A 308 -5.25 17.75 -4.15
N MET A 309 -5.91 16.60 -4.31
CA MET A 309 -6.98 16.13 -3.45
C MET A 309 -6.69 14.74 -2.91
N GLU A 310 -6.83 14.55 -1.60
CA GLU A 310 -6.96 13.25 -0.94
C GLU A 310 -8.43 13.02 -0.65
N VAL A 311 -8.95 11.82 -0.98
CA VAL A 311 -10.40 11.55 -0.99
C VAL A 311 -10.93 10.86 0.26
N GLY A 312 -10.11 10.75 1.31
CA GLY A 312 -10.52 10.07 2.54
C GLY A 312 -10.52 8.56 2.43
N CYS A 313 -11.31 7.91 3.27
CA CYS A 313 -11.53 6.48 3.24
C CYS A 313 -13.01 6.14 3.09
N ALA A 314 -13.28 4.99 2.47
CA ALA A 314 -14.62 4.45 2.31
C ALA A 314 -14.87 3.28 3.29
N LEU A 315 -14.47 3.47 4.54
CA LEU A 315 -14.81 2.61 5.66
C LEU A 315 -16.19 3.00 6.21
N PRO A 316 -16.88 2.10 6.95
CA PRO A 316 -18.01 2.49 7.76
C PRO A 316 -17.64 3.65 8.69
N TRP A 317 -18.57 4.57 8.91
CA TRP A 317 -18.31 5.77 9.68
C TRP A 317 -17.79 5.46 11.09
N GLY A 318 -16.68 6.09 11.47
CA GLY A 318 -16.05 5.95 12.78
C GLY A 318 -15.10 4.76 12.91
N GLU A 319 -15.00 3.88 11.91
CA GLU A 319 -13.99 2.82 11.92
C GLU A 319 -12.60 3.36 11.63
N ILE A 320 -11.64 2.84 12.38
CA ILE A 320 -10.23 3.20 12.30
C ILE A 320 -9.42 1.90 12.22
N GLU A 321 -8.42 1.89 11.35
CA GLU A 321 -7.51 0.76 11.25
C GLU A 321 -6.71 0.55 12.55
N ASP A 322 -6.44 -0.71 12.92
CA ASP A 322 -5.77 -1.10 14.16
C ASP A 322 -4.47 -0.34 14.46
N TYR A 323 -3.69 -0.04 13.41
CA TYR A 323 -2.44 0.69 13.56
C TYR A 323 -2.62 2.16 13.92
N ALA A 324 -3.81 2.71 13.67
CA ALA A 324 -4.12 4.11 13.88
C ALA A 324 -4.90 4.40 15.18
N VAL A 325 -5.37 3.37 15.90
CA VAL A 325 -6.24 3.50 17.09
C VAL A 325 -5.64 4.42 18.18
N ASN A 326 -4.32 4.45 18.32
CA ASN A 326 -3.64 5.28 19.32
C ASN A 326 -3.03 6.56 18.70
N SER A 327 -3.41 6.93 17.49
CA SER A 327 -2.87 8.08 16.78
C SER A 327 -3.91 9.18 16.66
N ILE A 328 -3.47 10.44 16.60
CA ILE A 328 -4.33 11.54 16.17
C ILE A 328 -4.47 11.42 14.66
N THR A 329 -5.64 10.97 14.20
CA THR A 329 -5.95 10.80 12.78
C THR A 329 -6.77 11.97 12.27
N ASN A 330 -6.64 12.24 10.96
CA ASN A 330 -7.54 13.15 10.24
C ASN A 330 -8.49 12.35 9.34
N TYR A 331 -8.88 11.14 9.75
CA TYR A 331 -9.77 10.29 8.98
C TYR A 331 -11.05 11.06 8.61
N TRP A 332 -11.42 10.91 7.37
CA TRP A 332 -12.72 11.33 6.86
C TRP A 332 -13.34 10.15 6.11
N TRP A 333 -14.52 9.74 6.55
CA TRP A 333 -15.28 8.62 6.01
C TRP A 333 -16.31 9.14 5.02
N GLY A 334 -16.27 8.67 3.78
CA GLY A 334 -17.26 9.08 2.80
C GLY A 334 -16.90 8.75 1.37
N LEU A 335 -17.71 9.29 0.46
CA LEU A 335 -17.53 9.19 -0.98
C LEU A 335 -17.41 10.57 -1.58
N VAL A 336 -16.61 10.69 -2.63
CA VAL A 336 -16.40 11.98 -3.30
C VAL A 336 -16.78 11.86 -4.77
N ILE A 337 -17.60 12.78 -5.26
CA ILE A 337 -17.83 12.95 -6.70
C ILE A 337 -17.04 14.15 -7.18
N VAL A 338 -16.26 13.95 -8.23
CA VAL A 338 -15.51 15.02 -8.88
C VAL A 338 -15.94 15.19 -10.32
N ASP A 339 -15.94 16.41 -10.78
CA ASP A 339 -16.03 16.73 -12.20
C ASP A 339 -14.64 17.14 -12.67
N LEU A 340 -14.10 16.40 -13.64
CA LEU A 340 -12.79 16.62 -14.22
C LEU A 340 -12.90 17.22 -15.62
N MET A 341 -12.07 18.21 -15.94
CA MET A 341 -12.06 18.86 -17.26
C MET A 341 -10.73 19.58 -17.48
N GLY A 342 -10.04 19.30 -18.57
CA GLY A 342 -8.87 20.06 -19.01
C GLY A 342 -7.73 20.13 -17.99
N GLY A 343 -7.46 19.06 -17.27
CA GLY A 343 -6.40 18.98 -16.25
C GLY A 343 -6.78 19.56 -14.88
N ARG A 344 -8.08 19.83 -14.64
CA ARG A 344 -8.57 20.46 -13.42
C ARG A 344 -9.64 19.63 -12.73
N ILE A 345 -9.73 19.80 -11.42
CA ILE A 345 -10.88 19.40 -10.60
C ILE A 345 -11.83 20.60 -10.56
N VAL A 346 -12.86 20.61 -11.46
CA VAL A 346 -13.75 21.77 -11.60
C VAL A 346 -14.86 21.81 -10.57
N SER A 347 -15.21 20.67 -9.98
CA SER A 347 -16.06 20.59 -8.79
C SER A 347 -15.75 19.34 -7.99
N ALA A 348 -16.06 19.38 -6.70
CA ALA A 348 -15.99 18.24 -5.80
C ALA A 348 -17.17 18.28 -4.83
N GLU A 349 -17.96 17.20 -4.82
CA GLU A 349 -19.04 16.94 -3.87
C GLU A 349 -18.57 15.84 -2.94
N LYS A 350 -18.35 16.14 -1.66
CA LYS A 350 -18.04 15.14 -0.64
C LYS A 350 -19.29 14.82 0.15
N VAL A 351 -19.58 13.53 0.33
CA VAL A 351 -20.71 13.04 1.10
C VAL A 351 -20.23 12.12 2.19
N ASP A 352 -20.53 12.46 3.44
CA ASP A 352 -20.15 11.71 4.62
C ASP A 352 -20.79 10.30 4.62
N MET A 353 -20.08 9.30 5.13
CA MET A 353 -20.53 7.90 5.13
C MET A 353 -21.79 7.68 5.96
N MET A 354 -22.05 8.49 6.99
CA MET A 354 -23.33 8.44 7.70
C MET A 354 -24.50 8.81 6.79
N ALA A 355 -24.33 9.88 6.00
CA ALA A 355 -25.36 10.28 5.06
C ALA A 355 -25.57 9.26 3.93
N ILE A 356 -24.46 8.64 3.45
CA ILE A 356 -24.53 7.55 2.47
C ILE A 356 -25.30 6.35 3.05
N ARG A 357 -24.97 5.94 4.26
CA ARG A 357 -25.69 4.88 4.95
C ARG A 357 -27.18 5.19 5.10
N ASP A 358 -27.52 6.38 5.57
CA ASP A 358 -28.91 6.78 5.81
C ASP A 358 -29.73 6.85 4.50
N MET A 359 -29.07 7.07 3.35
CA MET A 359 -29.72 7.04 2.03
C MET A 359 -29.97 5.62 1.51
N TYR A 360 -29.07 4.67 1.80
CA TYR A 360 -29.00 3.39 1.08
C TYR A 360 -29.06 2.13 1.96
N SER A 361 -29.00 2.25 3.29
CA SER A 361 -29.26 1.07 4.15
C SER A 361 -30.77 0.75 4.13
N ASP A 362 -31.09 -0.49 3.86
CA ASP A 362 -32.49 -0.97 3.79
C ASP A 362 -33.17 -1.00 5.18
N ASP A 363 -32.41 -0.84 6.25
CA ASP A 363 -32.87 -0.89 7.63
C ASP A 363 -32.69 0.45 8.34
N GLY A 364 -33.77 1.21 8.45
CA GLY A 364 -33.88 2.26 9.46
C GLY A 364 -33.78 1.76 10.91
N ALA A 365 -33.43 0.49 11.12
CA ALA A 365 -33.46 -0.24 12.38
C ALA A 365 -32.09 -0.39 13.07
N ASP A 366 -30.97 -0.18 12.41
CA ASP A 366 -29.63 -0.52 12.98
C ASP A 366 -28.80 0.68 13.49
N VAL A 367 -29.45 1.77 13.89
CA VAL A 367 -28.80 2.87 14.65
C VAL A 367 -28.20 2.37 16.00
N ALA A 368 -28.53 1.13 16.41
CA ALA A 368 -28.16 0.59 17.72
C ALA A 368 -26.78 -0.08 17.77
N ARG A 369 -26.06 -0.26 16.64
CA ARG A 369 -24.77 -1.00 16.59
C ARG A 369 -23.53 -0.14 16.40
N LEU A 370 -23.61 1.17 16.57
CA LEU A 370 -22.39 1.98 16.64
C LEU A 370 -21.58 1.55 17.87
N PRO A 371 -20.30 1.22 17.74
CA PRO A 371 -19.44 1.04 18.90
C PRO A 371 -19.50 2.35 19.71
N ARG A 372 -19.99 2.25 20.95
CA ARG A 372 -19.97 3.40 21.86
C ARG A 372 -18.51 3.82 21.99
N LEU A 373 -18.19 5.01 21.49
CA LEU A 373 -16.93 5.66 21.77
C LEU A 373 -16.74 5.61 23.29
N ARG A 374 -15.74 4.86 23.76
CA ARG A 374 -15.35 4.91 25.17
C ARG A 374 -14.76 6.29 25.40
N ALA A 375 -15.46 7.07 26.22
CA ALA A 375 -15.00 8.36 26.74
C ALA A 375 -13.71 8.20 27.55
#